data_147cacd07ec3b80eb9e29969ff22e688
#
_entry.id   147cacd07ec3b80eb9e29969ff22e688
#
_cell.length_a   1.000
_cell.length_b   1.000
_cell.length_c   1.000
_cell.angle_alpha   90.00
_cell.angle_beta   90.00
_cell.angle_gamma   90.00
#
_symmetry.space_group_name_H-M   'P 1'
#
loop_
_entity.id
_entity.type
_entity.pdbx_description
1 polymer ?
#
loop_
_entity_poly.entity_id
_entity_poly.type
_entity_poly.pdbx_seq_one_letter_code
_entity_poly.pdbx_strand_id
1 'polypeptide(L)'
;MNANEGVRQQAGAYPNPEISYLQEDTQRATRTATLQLNQPIELGGKRAARMAAAERGYEIAGEDLAARRLAVRAAVTAGYFDTLAAQERVRVADEALELAGRATRAAALRVKAGKVASIEETKARVAEAGVQVEANQARSELRSAQARLAALLGQGQPRTLALDGRLDELPTAPSLEYTQRQVENSPALRRARLEIERRMALTELEKARRIPDLTLSLGAKREEALGRNQAVVGVSIPLPLFDRNQGNLLEALKREDKAREELQSAQLQVSADALQARERLESARMEAGTLAAQVLPGAQSAYEAAVKGFELGKFSFLEALDAQRTLLQARM
;
A
#
# COMPACT_ATOMS: atom_id res chain seq x y z
N MET A 1 1.42 -7.02 13.93
CA MET A 1 1.70 -8.36 14.50
C MET A 1 1.62 -8.38 16.03
N ASN A 2 2.34 -7.56 16.75
CA ASN A 2 2.34 -7.61 18.23
C ASN A 2 0.96 -7.46 18.91
N ALA A 3 0.05 -6.63 18.35
CA ALA A 3 -1.32 -6.53 18.86
C ALA A 3 -2.12 -7.84 18.69
N ASN A 4 -1.92 -8.55 17.60
CA ASN A 4 -2.59 -9.83 17.33
C ASN A 4 -2.04 -10.98 18.19
N GLU A 5 -0.80 -10.88 18.67
CA GLU A 5 -0.27 -11.79 19.69
C GLU A 5 -1.07 -11.71 20.99
N GLY A 6 -1.42 -10.50 21.44
CA GLY A 6 -2.31 -10.31 22.60
C GLY A 6 -3.69 -10.92 22.38
N VAL A 7 -4.26 -10.79 21.17
CA VAL A 7 -5.54 -11.44 20.83
C VAL A 7 -5.43 -12.97 20.91
N ARG A 8 -4.31 -13.55 20.41
CA ARG A 8 -4.04 -14.98 20.46
C ARG A 8 -3.92 -15.49 21.90
N GLN A 9 -3.19 -14.77 22.75
CA GLN A 9 -3.08 -15.10 24.19
C GLN A 9 -4.44 -15.04 24.86
N GLN A 10 -5.22 -13.98 24.65
CA GLN A 10 -6.55 -13.82 25.23
C GLN A 10 -7.52 -14.91 24.77
N ALA A 11 -7.44 -15.35 23.51
CA ALA A 11 -8.27 -16.42 23.00
C ALA A 11 -8.06 -17.76 23.72
N GLY A 12 -6.87 -17.98 24.25
CA GLY A 12 -6.50 -19.16 25.03
C GLY A 12 -6.90 -19.11 26.51
N ALA A 13 -7.32 -17.96 27.02
CA ALA A 13 -7.66 -17.81 28.44
C ALA A 13 -8.90 -18.59 28.82
N TYR A 14 -8.88 -19.21 29.98
CA TYR A 14 -10.05 -19.80 30.60
C TYR A 14 -10.91 -18.72 31.28
N PRO A 15 -12.23 -18.94 31.43
CA PRO A 15 -13.07 -18.06 32.22
C PRO A 15 -12.57 -17.99 33.67
N ASN A 16 -12.60 -16.78 34.25
CA ASN A 16 -12.23 -16.60 35.65
C ASN A 16 -13.27 -17.21 36.58
N PRO A 17 -12.84 -17.73 37.74
CA PRO A 17 -13.77 -18.04 38.82
C PRO A 17 -14.41 -16.77 39.36
N GLU A 18 -15.64 -16.89 39.82
CA GLU A 18 -16.41 -15.82 40.47
C GLU A 18 -16.64 -16.16 41.91
N ILE A 19 -16.40 -15.21 42.83
CA ILE A 19 -16.76 -15.34 44.22
C ILE A 19 -18.09 -14.63 44.42
N SER A 20 -19.08 -15.35 44.97
CA SER A 20 -20.38 -14.79 45.32
C SER A 20 -20.61 -14.91 46.83
N TYR A 21 -21.15 -13.83 47.42
CA TYR A 21 -21.59 -13.78 48.78
C TYR A 21 -23.08 -13.42 48.79
N LEU A 22 -23.86 -14.28 49.45
CA LEU A 22 -25.30 -14.07 49.61
C LEU A 22 -25.63 -14.09 51.09
N GLN A 23 -26.29 -13.05 51.56
CA GLN A 23 -26.86 -13.00 52.92
C GLN A 23 -28.37 -12.95 52.81
N GLU A 24 -29.02 -13.91 53.42
CA GLU A 24 -30.49 -13.97 53.54
C GLU A 24 -30.86 -13.66 54.99
N ASP A 25 -31.91 -12.86 55.16
CA ASP A 25 -32.40 -12.30 56.41
C ASP A 25 -31.44 -11.29 57.10
N THR A 26 -32.02 -10.27 57.71
CA THR A 26 -31.32 -9.23 58.45
C THR A 26 -31.36 -9.48 59.95
N GLN A 27 -32.27 -10.34 60.45
CA GLN A 27 -32.38 -10.69 61.87
C GLN A 27 -31.24 -11.63 62.27
N ARG A 28 -30.49 -11.28 63.31
CA ARG A 28 -29.31 -12.02 63.73
C ARG A 28 -29.59 -13.48 64.08
N ALA A 29 -30.80 -13.79 64.56
CA ALA A 29 -31.19 -15.14 65.02
C ALA A 29 -31.47 -16.09 63.82
N THR A 30 -31.91 -15.57 62.66
CA THR A 30 -32.33 -16.35 61.51
C THR A 30 -31.43 -16.15 60.27
N ARG A 31 -30.43 -15.25 60.39
CA ARG A 31 -29.50 -14.91 59.31
C ARG A 31 -28.81 -16.13 58.76
N THR A 32 -28.78 -16.21 57.41
CA THR A 32 -27.98 -17.16 56.68
C THR A 32 -26.98 -16.43 55.81
N ALA A 33 -25.72 -16.83 55.85
CA ALA A 33 -24.65 -16.33 55.01
C ALA A 33 -24.05 -17.45 54.18
N THR A 34 -24.01 -17.27 52.87
CA THR A 34 -23.43 -18.22 51.92
C THR A 34 -22.30 -17.58 51.17
N LEU A 35 -21.11 -18.19 51.20
CA LEU A 35 -19.95 -17.81 50.38
C LEU A 35 -19.69 -18.94 49.39
N GLN A 36 -19.63 -18.62 48.11
CA GLN A 36 -19.43 -19.61 47.02
C GLN A 36 -18.35 -19.16 46.06
N LEU A 37 -17.58 -20.12 45.58
CA LEU A 37 -16.71 -20.02 44.39
C LEU A 37 -17.41 -20.72 43.21
N ASN A 38 -17.66 -19.97 42.14
CA ASN A 38 -18.32 -20.45 40.95
C ASN A 38 -17.29 -20.51 39.80
N GLN A 39 -17.06 -21.68 39.25
CA GLN A 39 -16.13 -21.88 38.11
C GLN A 39 -16.91 -22.26 36.84
N PRO A 40 -17.00 -21.35 35.86
CA PRO A 40 -17.54 -21.71 34.53
C PRO A 40 -16.58 -22.67 33.81
N ILE A 41 -17.12 -23.70 33.20
CA ILE A 41 -16.41 -24.67 32.37
C ILE A 41 -16.99 -24.56 30.98
N GLU A 42 -16.16 -24.06 30.02
CA GLU A 42 -16.55 -23.97 28.63
C GLU A 42 -16.69 -25.35 28.01
N LEU A 43 -17.86 -25.65 27.45
CA LEU A 43 -18.18 -26.89 26.74
C LEU A 43 -18.25 -26.62 25.23
N GLY A 44 -18.37 -27.69 24.45
CA GLY A 44 -18.57 -27.62 23.00
C GLY A 44 -17.35 -27.16 22.18
N GLY A 45 -16.17 -27.09 22.77
CA GLY A 45 -14.95 -26.70 22.05
C GLY A 45 -14.80 -25.20 21.77
N LYS A 46 -15.56 -24.33 22.47
CA LYS A 46 -15.54 -22.86 22.28
C LYS A 46 -14.13 -22.28 22.33
N ARG A 47 -13.33 -22.70 23.32
CA ARG A 47 -11.94 -22.25 23.46
C ARG A 47 -11.09 -22.63 22.25
N ALA A 48 -11.20 -23.87 21.76
CA ALA A 48 -10.44 -24.33 20.60
C ALA A 48 -10.80 -23.54 19.32
N ALA A 49 -12.10 -23.34 19.09
CA ALA A 49 -12.57 -22.54 17.93
C ALA A 49 -12.14 -21.07 18.03
N ARG A 50 -12.18 -20.47 19.23
CA ARG A 50 -11.69 -19.10 19.49
C ARG A 50 -10.19 -19.00 19.24
N MET A 51 -9.40 -19.96 19.68
CA MET A 51 -7.96 -20.00 19.42
C MET A 51 -7.66 -20.17 17.92
N ALA A 52 -8.38 -21.06 17.20
CA ALA A 52 -8.22 -21.21 15.76
C ALA A 52 -8.52 -19.92 15.00
N ALA A 53 -9.60 -19.22 15.33
CA ALA A 53 -9.93 -17.95 14.71
C ALA A 53 -8.85 -16.86 14.98
N ALA A 54 -8.31 -16.81 16.21
CA ALA A 54 -7.26 -15.88 16.57
C ALA A 54 -5.93 -16.20 15.85
N GLU A 55 -5.59 -17.47 15.68
CA GLU A 55 -4.40 -17.91 14.92
C GLU A 55 -4.48 -17.45 13.46
N ARG A 56 -5.62 -17.67 12.79
CA ARG A 56 -5.82 -17.15 11.43
C ARG A 56 -5.77 -15.63 11.36
N GLY A 57 -6.26 -14.94 12.39
CA GLY A 57 -6.11 -13.47 12.52
C GLY A 57 -4.64 -13.03 12.62
N TYR A 58 -3.81 -13.80 13.32
CA TYR A 58 -2.38 -13.54 13.41
C TYR A 58 -1.66 -13.76 12.06
N GLU A 59 -1.98 -14.84 11.37
CA GLU A 59 -1.44 -15.15 10.03
C GLU A 59 -1.84 -14.05 9.00
N ILE A 60 -3.09 -13.58 9.02
CA ILE A 60 -3.56 -12.46 8.20
C ILE A 60 -2.72 -11.20 8.44
N ALA A 61 -2.43 -10.87 9.70
CA ALA A 61 -1.56 -9.73 10.02
C ALA A 61 -0.12 -9.91 9.48
N GLY A 62 0.34 -11.15 9.34
CA GLY A 62 1.60 -11.48 8.66
C GLY A 62 1.57 -11.13 7.18
N GLU A 63 0.50 -11.50 6.49
CA GLU A 63 0.31 -11.16 5.07
C GLU A 63 0.10 -9.66 4.85
N ASP A 64 -0.62 -8.96 5.75
CA ASP A 64 -0.76 -7.50 5.71
C ASP A 64 0.61 -6.81 5.86
N LEU A 65 1.49 -7.31 6.72
CA LEU A 65 2.87 -6.81 6.84
C LEU A 65 3.68 -7.07 5.57
N ALA A 66 3.56 -8.26 4.98
CA ALA A 66 4.23 -8.60 3.72
C ALA A 66 3.77 -7.69 2.58
N ALA A 67 2.46 -7.48 2.45
CA ALA A 67 1.88 -6.57 1.47
C ALA A 67 2.37 -5.11 1.67
N ARG A 68 2.44 -4.65 2.93
CA ARG A 68 2.91 -3.29 3.24
C ARG A 68 4.39 -3.11 2.90
N ARG A 69 5.24 -4.09 3.20
CA ARG A 69 6.66 -4.07 2.82
C ARG A 69 6.83 -4.02 1.30
N LEU A 70 6.05 -4.80 0.58
CA LEU A 70 6.07 -4.80 -0.89
C LEU A 70 5.66 -3.43 -1.47
N ALA A 71 4.58 -2.83 -0.94
CA ALA A 71 4.11 -1.51 -1.34
C ALA A 71 5.16 -0.41 -1.07
N VAL A 72 5.80 -0.43 0.10
CA VAL A 72 6.88 0.53 0.43
C VAL A 72 8.06 0.35 -0.53
N ARG A 73 8.48 -0.90 -0.77
CA ARG A 73 9.57 -1.18 -1.72
C ARG A 73 9.25 -0.67 -3.12
N ALA A 74 8.03 -0.93 -3.61
CA ALA A 74 7.59 -0.46 -4.92
C ALA A 74 7.57 1.09 -4.99
N ALA A 75 7.05 1.75 -3.95
CA ALA A 75 7.01 3.21 -3.88
C ALA A 75 8.43 3.83 -3.85
N VAL A 76 9.36 3.25 -3.08
CA VAL A 76 10.76 3.71 -3.04
C VAL A 76 11.43 3.51 -4.40
N THR A 77 11.22 2.35 -5.05
CA THR A 77 11.76 2.09 -6.38
C THR A 77 11.22 3.08 -7.41
N ALA A 78 9.91 3.35 -7.42
CA ALA A 78 9.31 4.35 -8.30
C ALA A 78 9.88 5.74 -8.02
N GLY A 79 9.91 6.17 -6.74
CA GLY A 79 10.46 7.48 -6.35
C GLY A 79 11.94 7.65 -6.69
N TYR A 80 12.73 6.57 -6.66
CA TYR A 80 14.11 6.59 -7.10
C TYR A 80 14.22 6.89 -8.60
N PHE A 81 13.48 6.15 -9.45
CA PHE A 81 13.51 6.38 -10.90
C PHE A 81 12.88 7.72 -11.30
N ASP A 82 11.81 8.17 -10.62
CA ASP A 82 11.25 9.50 -10.82
C ASP A 82 12.27 10.60 -10.55
N THR A 83 13.06 10.45 -9.48
CA THR A 83 14.12 11.40 -9.13
C THR A 83 15.25 11.36 -10.14
N LEU A 84 15.66 10.18 -10.59
CA LEU A 84 16.69 10.00 -11.61
C LEU A 84 16.26 10.63 -12.95
N ALA A 85 15.01 10.41 -13.36
CA ALA A 85 14.44 11.03 -14.56
C ALA A 85 14.38 12.57 -14.42
N ALA A 86 14.04 13.09 -13.24
CA ALA A 86 14.03 14.53 -13.00
C ALA A 86 15.46 15.14 -13.04
N GLN A 87 16.49 14.40 -12.58
CA GLN A 87 17.90 14.82 -12.73
C GLN A 87 18.29 14.92 -14.20
N GLU A 88 17.92 13.92 -15.00
CA GLU A 88 18.21 13.91 -16.42
C GLU A 88 17.49 15.04 -17.16
N ARG A 89 16.22 15.33 -16.81
CA ARG A 89 15.49 16.50 -17.35
C ARG A 89 16.19 17.82 -17.04
N VAL A 90 16.72 18.00 -15.84
CA VAL A 90 17.50 19.20 -15.50
C VAL A 90 18.75 19.29 -16.37
N ARG A 91 19.49 18.19 -16.56
CA ARG A 91 20.67 18.16 -17.42
C ARG A 91 20.34 18.57 -18.85
N VAL A 92 19.29 17.98 -19.44
CA VAL A 92 18.82 18.30 -20.80
C VAL A 92 18.36 19.74 -20.92
N ALA A 93 17.63 20.27 -19.91
CA ALA A 93 17.15 21.64 -19.91
C ALA A 93 18.29 22.67 -19.75
N ASP A 94 19.32 22.36 -18.99
CA ASP A 94 20.51 23.20 -18.86
C ASP A 94 21.33 23.24 -20.14
N GLU A 95 21.50 22.11 -20.83
CA GLU A 95 22.12 22.05 -22.18
C GLU A 95 21.33 22.88 -23.20
N ALA A 96 19.99 22.77 -23.14
CA ALA A 96 19.11 23.56 -24.00
C ALA A 96 19.24 25.07 -23.77
N LEU A 97 19.33 25.47 -22.49
CA LEU A 97 19.50 26.87 -22.12
C LEU A 97 20.84 27.44 -22.60
N GLU A 98 21.92 26.67 -22.45
CA GLU A 98 23.24 27.07 -22.98
C GLU A 98 23.19 27.23 -24.50
N LEU A 99 22.50 26.33 -25.20
CA LEU A 99 22.34 26.36 -26.65
C LEU A 99 21.53 27.58 -27.10
N ALA A 100 20.40 27.86 -26.45
CA ALA A 100 19.58 29.05 -26.71
C ALA A 100 20.36 30.34 -26.50
N GLY A 101 21.18 30.43 -25.45
CA GLY A 101 22.06 31.57 -25.22
C GLY A 101 23.13 31.77 -26.30
N ARG A 102 23.69 30.65 -26.84
CA ARG A 102 24.60 30.75 -28.02
C ARG A 102 23.88 31.28 -29.23
N ALA A 103 22.66 30.80 -29.52
CA ALA A 103 21.85 31.24 -30.63
C ALA A 103 21.49 32.74 -30.55
N THR A 104 21.09 33.22 -29.35
CA THR A 104 20.79 34.64 -29.10
C THR A 104 22.00 35.53 -29.37
N ARG A 105 23.18 35.13 -28.84
CA ARG A 105 24.43 35.87 -29.11
C ARG A 105 24.77 35.93 -30.58
N ALA A 106 24.59 34.84 -31.30
CA ALA A 106 24.82 34.79 -32.76
C ALA A 106 23.84 35.67 -33.53
N ALA A 107 22.56 35.71 -33.17
CA ALA A 107 21.55 36.60 -33.75
C ALA A 107 21.89 38.08 -33.49
N ALA A 108 22.26 38.46 -32.27
CA ALA A 108 22.67 39.83 -31.95
C ALA A 108 23.88 40.32 -32.74
N LEU A 109 24.91 39.47 -32.94
CA LEU A 109 26.06 39.79 -33.78
C LEU A 109 25.69 40.02 -35.25
N ARG A 110 24.75 39.26 -35.80
CA ARG A 110 24.26 39.41 -37.17
C ARG A 110 23.44 40.68 -37.37
N VAL A 111 22.58 41.02 -36.38
CA VAL A 111 21.84 42.27 -36.38
C VAL A 111 22.81 43.44 -36.35
N LYS A 112 23.82 43.43 -35.48
CA LYS A 112 24.85 44.45 -35.38
C LYS A 112 25.65 44.59 -36.71
N ALA A 113 25.85 43.49 -37.42
CA ALA A 113 26.52 43.49 -38.73
C ALA A 113 25.60 43.88 -39.88
N GLY A 114 24.31 44.21 -39.64
CA GLY A 114 23.34 44.57 -40.68
C GLY A 114 22.90 43.40 -41.56
N LYS A 115 23.20 42.15 -41.20
CA LYS A 115 22.93 40.94 -42.01
C LYS A 115 21.51 40.42 -41.84
N VAL A 116 20.81 40.72 -40.74
CA VAL A 116 19.44 40.34 -40.44
C VAL A 116 18.70 41.47 -39.75
N ALA A 117 17.35 41.43 -39.78
CA ALA A 117 16.53 42.44 -39.14
C ALA A 117 16.58 42.36 -37.59
N SER A 118 16.39 43.45 -36.87
CA SER A 118 16.40 43.51 -35.43
C SER A 118 15.38 42.62 -34.76
N ILE A 119 14.28 42.34 -35.46
CA ILE A 119 13.24 41.41 -34.96
C ILE A 119 13.78 39.99 -34.70
N GLU A 120 14.82 39.55 -35.42
CA GLU A 120 15.42 38.22 -35.21
C GLU A 120 16.15 38.12 -33.88
N GLU A 121 16.81 39.17 -33.42
CA GLU A 121 17.38 39.24 -32.06
C GLU A 121 16.27 39.20 -30.99
N THR A 122 15.18 39.91 -31.21
CA THR A 122 14.04 39.91 -30.26
C THR A 122 13.41 38.52 -30.17
N LYS A 123 13.20 37.82 -31.30
CA LYS A 123 12.71 36.46 -31.31
C LYS A 123 13.65 35.49 -30.56
N ALA A 124 14.97 35.63 -30.78
CA ALA A 124 15.96 34.79 -30.11
C ALA A 124 15.95 35.00 -28.59
N ARG A 125 15.85 36.22 -28.13
CA ARG A 125 15.72 36.53 -26.68
C ARG A 125 14.45 35.99 -26.06
N VAL A 126 13.31 36.09 -26.75
CA VAL A 126 12.03 35.51 -26.28
C VAL A 126 12.13 33.99 -26.19
N ALA A 127 12.75 33.32 -27.18
CA ALA A 127 12.98 31.91 -27.15
C ALA A 127 13.88 31.45 -25.99
N GLU A 128 15.00 32.15 -25.77
CA GLU A 128 15.92 31.92 -24.64
C GLU A 128 15.19 32.06 -23.30
N ALA A 129 14.36 33.12 -23.15
CA ALA A 129 13.54 33.31 -21.96
C ALA A 129 12.55 32.16 -21.74
N GLY A 130 11.96 31.60 -22.80
CA GLY A 130 11.11 30.41 -22.75
C GLY A 130 11.86 29.19 -22.22
N VAL A 131 13.04 28.90 -22.77
CA VAL A 131 13.89 27.78 -22.32
C VAL A 131 14.35 27.98 -20.87
N GLN A 132 14.61 29.23 -20.45
CA GLN A 132 14.93 29.52 -19.05
C GLN A 132 13.78 29.18 -18.11
N VAL A 133 12.54 29.44 -18.50
CA VAL A 133 11.35 29.04 -17.70
C VAL A 133 11.28 27.51 -17.59
N GLU A 134 11.48 26.78 -18.69
CA GLU A 134 11.49 25.31 -18.69
C GLU A 134 12.61 24.75 -17.79
N ALA A 135 13.81 25.31 -17.84
CA ALA A 135 14.92 24.90 -16.96
C ALA A 135 14.61 25.15 -15.47
N ASN A 136 13.98 26.28 -15.15
CA ASN A 136 13.55 26.57 -13.77
C ASN A 136 12.45 25.59 -13.29
N GLN A 137 11.55 25.21 -14.17
CA GLN A 137 10.51 24.21 -13.87
C GLN A 137 11.14 22.84 -13.64
N ALA A 138 12.05 22.36 -14.50
CA ALA A 138 12.74 21.08 -14.32
C ALA A 138 13.50 21.03 -12.97
N ARG A 139 14.17 22.11 -12.59
CA ARG A 139 14.83 22.22 -11.26
C ARG A 139 13.82 22.15 -10.11
N SER A 140 12.63 22.73 -10.26
CA SER A 140 11.56 22.66 -9.27
C SER A 140 10.99 21.24 -9.14
N GLU A 141 10.80 20.55 -10.26
CA GLU A 141 10.35 19.15 -10.31
C GLU A 141 11.37 18.23 -9.64
N LEU A 142 12.67 18.43 -9.89
CA LEU A 142 13.74 17.68 -9.22
C LEU A 142 13.68 17.84 -7.70
N ARG A 143 13.57 19.07 -7.20
CA ARG A 143 13.42 19.32 -5.75
C ARG A 143 12.20 18.60 -5.16
N SER A 144 11.09 18.61 -5.90
CA SER A 144 9.85 17.94 -5.49
C SER A 144 9.99 16.40 -5.48
N ALA A 145 10.68 15.83 -6.48
CA ALA A 145 10.97 14.40 -6.55
C ALA A 145 11.90 13.98 -5.40
N GLN A 146 12.96 14.72 -5.14
CA GLN A 146 13.87 14.49 -4.01
C GLN A 146 13.16 14.55 -2.66
N ALA A 147 12.25 15.51 -2.46
CA ALA A 147 11.45 15.62 -1.24
C ALA A 147 10.52 14.41 -1.04
N ARG A 148 9.85 13.94 -2.11
CA ARG A 148 9.03 12.73 -2.07
C ARG A 148 9.86 11.49 -1.74
N LEU A 149 11.01 11.30 -2.38
CA LEU A 149 11.90 10.18 -2.11
C LEU A 149 12.42 10.23 -0.66
N ALA A 150 12.84 11.39 -0.16
CA ALA A 150 13.28 11.56 1.22
C ALA A 150 12.18 11.17 2.22
N ALA A 151 10.93 11.56 1.97
CA ALA A 151 9.78 11.19 2.79
C ALA A 151 9.55 9.66 2.80
N LEU A 152 9.67 8.99 1.65
CA LEU A 152 9.55 7.52 1.55
C LEU A 152 10.67 6.79 2.31
N LEU A 153 11.86 7.41 2.41
CA LEU A 153 13.01 6.91 3.17
C LEU A 153 12.95 7.26 4.67
N GLY A 154 11.89 7.95 5.11
CA GLY A 154 11.74 8.40 6.50
C GLY A 154 12.67 9.53 6.90
N GLN A 155 13.23 10.28 5.95
CA GLN A 155 14.10 11.41 6.20
C GLN A 155 13.27 12.71 6.32
N GLY A 156 13.43 13.43 7.43
CA GLY A 156 12.63 14.63 7.71
C GLY A 156 13.05 15.89 6.91
N GLN A 157 14.24 15.88 6.31
CA GLN A 157 14.70 16.94 5.42
C GLN A 157 15.22 16.35 4.12
N PRO A 158 14.83 16.92 2.96
CA PRO A 158 15.40 16.51 1.70
C PRO A 158 16.88 16.87 1.66
N ARG A 159 17.74 15.87 1.62
CA ARG A 159 19.13 16.06 1.23
C ARG A 159 19.18 16.14 -0.29
N THR A 160 20.04 16.98 -0.82
CA THR A 160 20.36 16.98 -2.26
C THR A 160 21.07 15.66 -2.56
N LEU A 161 20.28 14.62 -2.89
CA LEU A 161 20.79 13.32 -3.28
C LEU A 161 21.05 13.37 -4.78
N ALA A 162 22.31 13.45 -5.18
CA ALA A 162 22.67 13.05 -6.52
C ALA A 162 22.55 11.51 -6.57
N LEU A 163 21.63 11.02 -7.39
CA LEU A 163 21.45 9.58 -7.59
C LEU A 163 22.34 9.13 -8.75
N ASP A 164 23.09 8.04 -8.52
CA ASP A 164 23.82 7.36 -9.57
C ASP A 164 22.93 6.28 -10.19
N GLY A 165 22.73 6.32 -11.50
CA GLY A 165 21.93 5.33 -12.19
C GLY A 165 21.89 5.58 -13.70
N ARG A 166 21.42 4.56 -14.41
CA ARG A 166 21.25 4.60 -15.88
C ARG A 166 19.78 4.39 -16.22
N LEU A 167 19.25 5.21 -17.12
CA LEU A 167 17.88 5.11 -17.63
C LEU A 167 17.80 4.40 -18.99
N ASP A 168 18.94 4.11 -19.60
CA ASP A 168 19.06 3.49 -20.93
C ASP A 168 18.92 1.95 -20.90
N GLU A 169 19.02 1.32 -19.71
CA GLU A 169 18.81 -0.10 -19.54
C GLU A 169 17.34 -0.41 -19.29
N LEU A 170 16.60 -0.74 -20.32
CA LEU A 170 15.18 -1.06 -20.21
C LEU A 170 14.97 -2.51 -19.76
N PRO A 171 14.24 -2.77 -18.65
CA PRO A 171 13.96 -4.12 -18.20
C PRO A 171 13.07 -4.87 -19.20
N THR A 172 13.28 -6.17 -19.31
CA THR A 172 12.37 -7.03 -20.10
C THR A 172 11.07 -7.25 -19.34
N ALA A 173 9.93 -7.18 -20.03
CA ALA A 173 8.66 -7.54 -19.44
C ALA A 173 8.65 -9.03 -19.04
N PRO A 174 8.16 -9.39 -17.85
CA PRO A 174 8.04 -10.79 -17.43
C PRO A 174 7.06 -11.55 -18.34
N SER A 175 7.27 -12.86 -18.50
CA SER A 175 6.34 -13.69 -19.27
C SER A 175 4.95 -13.71 -18.60
N LEU A 176 3.91 -13.92 -19.43
CA LEU A 176 2.54 -14.02 -18.92
C LEU A 176 2.40 -15.13 -17.86
N GLU A 177 3.02 -16.28 -18.13
CA GLU A 177 3.00 -17.41 -17.20
C GLU A 177 3.69 -17.10 -15.86
N TYR A 178 4.81 -16.40 -15.88
CA TYR A 178 5.47 -15.94 -14.66
C TYR A 178 4.56 -14.98 -13.89
N THR A 179 3.95 -14.01 -14.59
CA THR A 179 3.03 -13.03 -13.99
C THR A 179 1.85 -13.73 -13.31
N GLN A 180 1.21 -14.71 -13.98
CA GLN A 180 0.11 -15.48 -13.42
C GLN A 180 0.51 -16.24 -12.15
N ARG A 181 1.66 -16.91 -12.16
CA ARG A 181 2.19 -17.59 -10.96
C ARG A 181 2.43 -16.62 -9.79
N GLN A 182 2.93 -15.41 -10.06
CA GLN A 182 3.13 -14.41 -9.01
C GLN A 182 1.80 -13.87 -8.46
N VAL A 183 0.79 -13.72 -9.30
CA VAL A 183 -0.57 -13.36 -8.89
C VAL A 183 -1.13 -14.37 -7.90
N GLU A 184 -1.08 -15.67 -8.22
CA GLU A 184 -1.58 -16.74 -7.36
C GLU A 184 -0.92 -16.77 -5.96
N ASN A 185 0.35 -16.38 -5.90
CA ASN A 185 1.16 -16.32 -4.68
C ASN A 185 1.21 -14.92 -4.06
N SER A 186 0.35 -13.99 -4.50
CA SER A 186 0.33 -12.63 -3.96
C SER A 186 -0.12 -12.61 -2.49
N PRO A 187 0.43 -11.70 -1.67
CA PRO A 187 -0.03 -11.53 -0.28
C PRO A 187 -1.53 -11.23 -0.19
N ALA A 188 -2.09 -10.52 -1.17
CA ALA A 188 -3.52 -10.21 -1.22
C ALA A 188 -4.38 -11.47 -1.31
N LEU A 189 -4.03 -12.42 -2.19
CA LEU A 189 -4.77 -13.67 -2.32
C LEU A 189 -4.54 -14.61 -1.14
N ARG A 190 -3.32 -14.68 -0.59
CA ARG A 190 -3.07 -15.46 0.63
C ARG A 190 -3.89 -14.92 1.80
N ARG A 191 -3.93 -13.60 1.98
CA ARG A 191 -4.77 -12.94 2.98
C ARG A 191 -6.26 -13.29 2.81
N ALA A 192 -6.78 -13.24 1.58
CA ALA A 192 -8.19 -13.55 1.31
C ALA A 192 -8.52 -15.04 1.60
N ARG A 193 -7.60 -15.97 1.31
CA ARG A 193 -7.75 -17.39 1.67
C ARG A 193 -7.77 -17.58 3.19
N LEU A 194 -6.85 -16.94 3.91
CA LEU A 194 -6.80 -16.99 5.37
C LEU A 194 -8.05 -16.37 6.01
N GLU A 195 -8.64 -15.32 5.39
CA GLU A 195 -9.90 -14.75 5.89
C GLU A 195 -11.06 -15.75 5.78
N ILE A 196 -11.14 -16.56 4.73
CA ILE A 196 -12.13 -17.65 4.65
C ILE A 196 -11.92 -18.63 5.81
N GLU A 197 -10.69 -19.06 6.04
CA GLU A 197 -10.37 -19.99 7.13
C GLU A 197 -10.71 -19.39 8.51
N ARG A 198 -10.45 -18.10 8.68
CA ARG A 198 -10.85 -17.37 9.90
C ARG A 198 -12.37 -17.35 10.06
N ARG A 199 -13.14 -17.09 8.98
CA ARG A 199 -14.60 -17.10 9.00
C ARG A 199 -15.15 -18.49 9.32
N MET A 200 -14.56 -19.54 8.76
CA MET A 200 -14.89 -20.92 9.10
C MET A 200 -14.67 -21.20 10.59
N ALA A 201 -13.53 -20.78 11.16
CA ALA A 201 -13.27 -20.96 12.58
C ALA A 201 -14.26 -20.16 13.47
N LEU A 202 -14.67 -18.96 13.04
CA LEU A 202 -15.71 -18.19 13.71
C LEU A 202 -17.09 -18.85 13.59
N THR A 203 -17.42 -19.46 12.46
CA THR A 203 -18.63 -20.25 12.28
C THR A 203 -18.65 -21.45 13.26
N GLU A 204 -17.52 -22.15 13.40
CA GLU A 204 -17.40 -23.23 14.39
C GLU A 204 -17.54 -22.72 15.85
N LEU A 205 -17.04 -21.52 16.13
CA LEU A 205 -17.26 -20.88 17.44
C LEU A 205 -18.76 -20.62 17.70
N GLU A 206 -19.50 -20.11 16.70
CA GLU A 206 -20.94 -19.89 16.87
C GLU A 206 -21.72 -21.19 16.96
N LYS A 207 -21.30 -22.27 16.31
CA LYS A 207 -21.84 -23.63 16.51
C LYS A 207 -21.56 -24.11 17.95
N ALA A 208 -20.34 -23.92 18.43
CA ALA A 208 -19.95 -24.32 19.79
C ALA A 208 -20.75 -23.56 20.88
N ARG A 209 -21.09 -22.29 20.64
CA ARG A 209 -21.90 -21.44 21.54
C ARG A 209 -23.33 -21.97 21.73
N ARG A 210 -23.82 -22.83 20.88
CA ARG A 210 -25.14 -23.52 21.06
C ARG A 210 -25.12 -24.53 22.22
N ILE A 211 -23.94 -24.99 22.62
CA ILE A 211 -23.75 -25.87 23.76
C ILE A 211 -23.56 -24.99 24.99
N PRO A 212 -24.45 -25.06 26.00
CA PRO A 212 -24.32 -24.25 27.20
C PRO A 212 -23.09 -24.63 28.02
N ASP A 213 -22.53 -23.67 28.74
CA ASP A 213 -21.44 -23.90 29.69
C ASP A 213 -21.97 -24.47 30.99
N LEU A 214 -21.13 -25.25 31.65
CA LEU A 214 -21.38 -25.79 32.98
C LEU A 214 -20.73 -24.89 34.04
N THR A 215 -21.46 -24.47 35.07
CA THR A 215 -20.86 -23.79 36.22
C THR A 215 -20.85 -24.74 37.41
N LEU A 216 -19.65 -25.01 37.93
CA LEU A 216 -19.46 -25.69 39.21
C LEU A 216 -19.37 -24.68 40.33
N SER A 217 -20.13 -24.92 41.41
CA SER A 217 -20.16 -24.07 42.61
C SER A 217 -19.74 -24.87 43.81
N LEU A 218 -18.78 -24.34 44.57
CA LEU A 218 -18.33 -24.87 45.83
C LEU A 218 -18.39 -23.76 46.88
N GLY A 219 -18.95 -24.03 48.06
CA GLY A 219 -19.10 -22.98 49.07
C GLY A 219 -19.37 -23.51 50.45
N ALA A 220 -19.52 -22.55 51.36
CA ALA A 220 -19.91 -22.77 52.76
C ALA A 220 -21.12 -21.88 53.06
N LYS A 221 -22.11 -22.46 53.71
CA LYS A 221 -23.30 -21.78 54.21
C LYS A 221 -23.27 -21.84 55.75
N ARG A 222 -23.39 -20.68 56.38
CA ARG A 222 -23.57 -20.54 57.82
C ARG A 222 -25.01 -20.17 58.12
N GLU A 223 -25.65 -21.00 58.89
CA GLU A 223 -27.03 -20.81 59.37
C GLU A 223 -27.02 -20.53 60.87
N GLU A 224 -27.30 -19.29 61.26
CA GLU A 224 -27.21 -18.86 62.68
C GLU A 224 -28.30 -19.55 63.53
N ALA A 225 -29.50 -19.79 63.01
CA ALA A 225 -30.58 -20.48 63.68
C ALA A 225 -30.20 -21.90 64.17
N LEU A 226 -29.37 -22.60 63.35
CA LEU A 226 -28.90 -23.95 63.66
C LEU A 226 -27.48 -23.97 64.26
N GLY A 227 -26.81 -22.82 64.32
CA GLY A 227 -25.46 -22.69 64.85
C GLY A 227 -24.37 -23.50 64.12
N ARG A 228 -24.59 -23.91 62.88
CA ARG A 228 -23.69 -24.80 62.13
C ARG A 228 -23.30 -24.30 60.78
N ASN A 229 -22.12 -24.73 60.30
CA ASN A 229 -21.66 -24.56 58.94
C ASN A 229 -22.03 -25.78 58.09
N GLN A 230 -22.42 -25.52 56.87
CA GLN A 230 -22.78 -26.55 55.87
C GLN A 230 -21.95 -26.35 54.62
N ALA A 231 -21.47 -27.43 54.00
CA ALA A 231 -20.86 -27.37 52.65
C ALA A 231 -21.96 -27.23 51.59
N VAL A 232 -21.71 -26.39 50.62
CA VAL A 232 -22.59 -26.19 49.45
C VAL A 232 -21.84 -26.64 48.19
N VAL A 233 -22.44 -27.58 47.49
CA VAL A 233 -21.96 -28.03 46.17
C VAL A 233 -23.10 -27.86 45.17
N GLY A 234 -22.83 -27.18 44.06
CA GLY A 234 -23.84 -26.90 43.05
C GLY A 234 -23.32 -27.10 41.65
N VAL A 235 -24.23 -27.43 40.78
CA VAL A 235 -24.02 -27.49 39.32
C VAL A 235 -25.14 -26.69 38.67
N SER A 236 -24.77 -25.78 37.80
CA SER A 236 -25.73 -24.96 37.03
C SER A 236 -25.44 -25.07 35.55
N ILE A 237 -26.49 -25.30 34.74
CA ILE A 237 -26.45 -25.33 33.29
C ILE A 237 -27.61 -24.48 32.78
N PRO A 238 -27.39 -23.42 31.97
CA PRO A 238 -28.47 -22.69 31.34
C PRO A 238 -29.17 -23.56 30.29
N LEU A 239 -30.51 -23.51 30.23
CA LEU A 239 -31.29 -24.23 29.27
C LEU A 239 -31.62 -23.35 28.05
N PRO A 240 -31.09 -23.61 26.86
CA PRO A 240 -31.30 -22.78 25.67
C PRO A 240 -32.67 -23.05 25.03
N LEU A 241 -33.76 -22.62 25.67
CA LEU A 241 -35.12 -22.84 25.18
C LEU A 241 -35.49 -21.88 24.06
N PHE A 242 -35.14 -20.61 24.18
CA PHE A 242 -35.50 -19.53 23.26
C PHE A 242 -34.29 -19.08 22.43
N ASP A 243 -33.21 -18.71 23.07
CA ASP A 243 -31.96 -18.35 22.39
C ASP A 243 -31.06 -19.59 22.29
N ARG A 244 -30.88 -20.05 21.05
CA ARG A 244 -30.03 -21.19 20.67
C ARG A 244 -28.86 -20.71 19.80
N ASN A 245 -28.52 -19.42 19.86
CA ASN A 245 -27.49 -18.80 19.04
C ASN A 245 -27.76 -18.91 17.53
N GLN A 246 -29.05 -19.05 17.11
CA GLN A 246 -29.41 -19.28 15.72
C GLN A 246 -29.14 -18.07 14.83
N GLY A 247 -29.32 -16.86 15.33
CA GLY A 247 -29.09 -15.62 14.59
C GLY A 247 -27.61 -15.38 14.30
N ASN A 248 -26.75 -15.50 15.34
CA ASN A 248 -25.30 -15.32 15.20
C ASN A 248 -24.69 -16.41 14.31
N LEU A 249 -25.20 -17.65 14.39
CA LEU A 249 -24.76 -18.73 13.50
C LEU A 249 -25.11 -18.42 12.04
N LEU A 250 -26.33 -17.95 11.76
CA LEU A 250 -26.73 -17.57 10.40
C LEU A 250 -25.86 -16.41 9.88
N GLU A 251 -25.60 -15.40 10.72
CA GLU A 251 -24.72 -14.31 10.38
C GLU A 251 -23.29 -14.79 10.06
N ALA A 252 -22.72 -15.68 10.89
CA ALA A 252 -21.39 -16.24 10.67
C ALA A 252 -21.31 -17.00 9.34
N LEU A 253 -22.31 -17.83 9.02
CA LEU A 253 -22.40 -18.54 7.74
C LEU A 253 -22.45 -17.57 6.54
N LYS A 254 -23.24 -16.49 6.65
CA LYS A 254 -23.32 -15.49 5.57
C LYS A 254 -22.06 -14.66 5.42
N ARG A 255 -21.34 -14.43 6.51
CA ARG A 255 -20.00 -13.80 6.45
C ARG A 255 -18.94 -14.73 5.84
N GLU A 256 -19.07 -16.03 6.04
CA GLU A 256 -18.23 -17.04 5.39
C GLU A 256 -18.51 -17.08 3.86
N ASP A 257 -19.79 -17.11 3.45
CA ASP A 257 -20.16 -17.00 2.04
C ASP A 257 -19.58 -15.73 1.40
N LYS A 258 -19.76 -14.57 2.06
CA LYS A 258 -19.21 -13.29 1.61
C LYS A 258 -17.69 -13.36 1.43
N ALA A 259 -16.94 -13.97 2.34
CA ALA A 259 -15.48 -14.06 2.22
C ALA A 259 -15.05 -14.90 1.01
N ARG A 260 -15.83 -15.91 0.60
CA ARG A 260 -15.58 -16.68 -0.65
C ARG A 260 -15.74 -15.80 -1.90
N GLU A 261 -16.82 -15.01 -1.94
CA GLU A 261 -17.04 -14.06 -3.04
C GLU A 261 -15.96 -12.97 -3.08
N GLU A 262 -15.51 -12.48 -1.93
CA GLU A 262 -14.41 -11.53 -1.81
C GLU A 262 -13.09 -12.10 -2.32
N LEU A 263 -12.80 -13.39 -2.10
CA LEU A 263 -11.64 -14.06 -2.69
C LEU A 263 -11.73 -14.06 -4.23
N GLN A 264 -12.89 -14.42 -4.79
CA GLN A 264 -13.08 -14.42 -6.25
C GLN A 264 -12.91 -13.02 -6.83
N SER A 265 -13.50 -12.00 -6.19
CA SER A 265 -13.32 -10.60 -6.58
C SER A 265 -11.85 -10.18 -6.53
N ALA A 266 -11.13 -10.53 -5.45
CA ALA A 266 -9.71 -10.24 -5.30
C ALA A 266 -8.85 -10.93 -6.38
N GLN A 267 -9.19 -12.17 -6.77
CA GLN A 267 -8.49 -12.88 -7.85
C GLN A 267 -8.63 -12.15 -9.20
N LEU A 268 -9.85 -11.72 -9.53
CA LEU A 268 -10.10 -10.98 -10.75
C LEU A 268 -9.36 -9.63 -10.76
N GLN A 269 -9.43 -8.89 -9.64
CA GLN A 269 -8.80 -7.59 -9.51
C GLN A 269 -7.27 -7.69 -9.62
N VAL A 270 -6.63 -8.57 -8.84
CA VAL A 270 -5.16 -8.72 -8.85
C VAL A 270 -4.68 -9.20 -10.21
N SER A 271 -5.45 -10.08 -10.89
CA SER A 271 -5.11 -10.54 -12.25
C SER A 271 -5.20 -9.40 -13.26
N ALA A 272 -6.25 -8.59 -13.21
CA ALA A 272 -6.42 -7.43 -14.07
C ALA A 272 -5.32 -6.38 -13.86
N ASP A 273 -5.01 -6.06 -12.59
CA ASP A 273 -3.96 -5.09 -12.23
C ASP A 273 -2.58 -5.55 -12.73
N ALA A 274 -2.27 -6.83 -12.58
CA ALA A 274 -1.00 -7.41 -13.01
C ALA A 274 -0.87 -7.40 -14.55
N LEU A 275 -1.95 -7.75 -15.27
CA LEU A 275 -1.98 -7.68 -16.72
C LEU A 275 -1.83 -6.23 -17.20
N GLN A 276 -2.57 -5.30 -16.61
CA GLN A 276 -2.46 -3.88 -16.96
C GLN A 276 -1.06 -3.32 -16.70
N ALA A 277 -0.44 -3.69 -15.59
CA ALA A 277 0.93 -3.26 -15.27
C ALA A 277 1.94 -3.82 -16.30
N ARG A 278 1.76 -5.09 -16.70
CA ARG A 278 2.60 -5.71 -17.74
C ARG A 278 2.45 -5.01 -19.09
N GLU A 279 1.21 -4.75 -19.54
CA GLU A 279 0.94 -4.06 -20.80
C GLU A 279 1.50 -2.63 -20.80
N ARG A 280 1.38 -1.90 -19.69
CA ARG A 280 2.00 -0.57 -19.54
C ARG A 280 3.53 -0.63 -19.68
N LEU A 281 4.17 -1.62 -19.05
CA LEU A 281 5.62 -1.80 -19.16
C LEU A 281 6.04 -2.11 -20.60
N GLU A 282 5.31 -2.98 -21.29
CA GLU A 282 5.60 -3.36 -22.67
C GLU A 282 5.41 -2.18 -23.64
N SER A 283 4.32 -1.42 -23.48
CA SER A 283 4.05 -0.19 -24.24
C SER A 283 5.13 0.87 -24.02
N ALA A 284 5.49 1.17 -22.77
CA ALA A 284 6.52 2.15 -22.45
C ALA A 284 7.90 1.73 -23.01
N ARG A 285 8.20 0.42 -23.00
CA ARG A 285 9.44 -0.11 -23.58
C ARG A 285 9.47 0.04 -25.09
N MET A 286 8.36 -0.26 -25.79
CA MET A 286 8.27 -0.07 -27.24
C MET A 286 8.39 1.41 -27.61
N GLU A 287 7.73 2.29 -26.86
CA GLU A 287 7.82 3.73 -27.04
C GLU A 287 9.26 4.24 -26.87
N ALA A 288 9.92 3.91 -25.77
CA ALA A 288 11.31 4.28 -25.53
C ALA A 288 12.26 3.72 -26.61
N GLY A 289 12.02 2.48 -27.07
CA GLY A 289 12.78 1.88 -28.15
C GLY A 289 12.62 2.64 -29.48
N THR A 290 11.40 3.05 -29.81
CA THR A 290 11.12 3.84 -31.04
C THR A 290 11.75 5.24 -30.94
N LEU A 291 11.63 5.90 -29.80
CA LEU A 291 12.23 7.20 -29.55
C LEU A 291 13.76 7.14 -29.70
N ALA A 292 14.40 6.14 -29.09
CA ALA A 292 15.85 5.98 -29.12
C ALA A 292 16.38 5.59 -30.51
N ALA A 293 15.68 4.69 -31.22
CA ALA A 293 16.17 4.16 -32.50
C ALA A 293 15.85 5.03 -33.70
N GLN A 294 14.76 5.80 -33.70
CA GLN A 294 14.27 6.51 -34.86
C GLN A 294 14.14 8.02 -34.66
N VAL A 295 13.41 8.43 -33.58
CA VAL A 295 13.04 9.83 -33.38
C VAL A 295 14.24 10.67 -32.96
N LEU A 296 15.01 10.22 -31.98
CA LEU A 296 16.14 10.96 -31.44
C LEU A 296 17.27 11.16 -32.50
N PRO A 297 17.73 10.13 -33.22
CA PRO A 297 18.71 10.31 -34.30
C PRO A 297 18.21 11.24 -35.42
N GLY A 298 16.93 11.09 -35.82
CA GLY A 298 16.30 11.93 -36.83
C GLY A 298 16.23 13.40 -36.40
N ALA A 299 15.78 13.68 -35.18
CA ALA A 299 15.69 15.01 -34.60
C ALA A 299 17.08 15.65 -34.45
N GLN A 300 18.09 14.87 -34.05
CA GLN A 300 19.47 15.31 -33.94
C GLN A 300 20.03 15.73 -35.31
N SER A 301 19.86 14.90 -36.34
CA SER A 301 20.30 15.18 -37.70
C SER A 301 19.60 16.42 -38.29
N ALA A 302 18.28 16.54 -38.08
CA ALA A 302 17.52 17.71 -38.53
C ALA A 302 18.00 18.99 -37.83
N TYR A 303 18.26 18.94 -36.55
CA TYR A 303 18.80 20.07 -35.77
C TYR A 303 20.19 20.49 -36.30
N GLU A 304 21.12 19.56 -36.48
CA GLU A 304 22.46 19.84 -37.01
C GLU A 304 22.41 20.47 -38.40
N ALA A 305 21.54 19.95 -39.28
CA ALA A 305 21.32 20.50 -40.60
C ALA A 305 20.72 21.91 -40.55
N ALA A 306 19.74 22.16 -39.67
CA ALA A 306 19.11 23.47 -39.51
C ALA A 306 20.08 24.52 -38.97
N VAL A 307 20.92 24.17 -37.98
CA VAL A 307 21.96 25.06 -37.45
C VAL A 307 22.99 25.43 -38.52
N LYS A 308 23.51 24.42 -39.26
CA LYS A 308 24.46 24.65 -40.34
C LYS A 308 23.85 25.47 -41.47
N GLY A 309 22.59 25.19 -41.82
CA GLY A 309 21.85 25.99 -42.80
C GLY A 309 21.64 27.43 -42.36
N PHE A 310 21.34 27.66 -41.10
CA PHE A 310 21.28 29.01 -40.52
C PHE A 310 22.63 29.73 -40.55
N GLU A 311 23.71 29.05 -40.17
CA GLU A 311 25.08 29.63 -40.22
C GLU A 311 25.46 30.07 -41.63
N LEU A 312 25.09 29.30 -42.65
CA LEU A 312 25.31 29.58 -44.07
C LEU A 312 24.30 30.57 -44.67
N GLY A 313 23.32 31.04 -43.88
CA GLY A 313 22.28 31.96 -44.34
C GLY A 313 21.24 31.34 -45.27
N LYS A 314 21.16 30.00 -45.33
CA LYS A 314 20.19 29.24 -46.17
C LYS A 314 18.87 29.02 -45.44
N PHE A 315 18.86 28.94 -44.12
CA PHE A 315 17.69 28.74 -43.29
C PHE A 315 17.47 29.93 -42.38
N SER A 316 16.21 30.16 -42.00
CA SER A 316 15.83 31.19 -41.04
C SER A 316 16.16 30.77 -39.63
N PHE A 317 16.23 31.71 -38.69
CA PHE A 317 16.38 31.44 -37.28
C PHE A 317 15.20 30.58 -36.72
N LEU A 318 13.99 30.80 -37.23
CA LEU A 318 12.80 30.04 -36.82
C LEU A 318 12.92 28.55 -37.15
N GLU A 319 13.48 28.20 -38.33
CA GLU A 319 13.69 26.79 -38.68
C GLU A 319 14.72 26.10 -37.78
N ALA A 320 15.79 26.82 -37.40
CA ALA A 320 16.77 26.29 -36.44
C ALA A 320 16.16 26.14 -35.03
N LEU A 321 15.29 27.07 -34.62
CA LEU A 321 14.59 27.03 -33.35
C LEU A 321 13.55 25.89 -33.29
N ASP A 322 12.81 25.67 -34.36
CA ASP A 322 11.83 24.59 -34.49
C ASP A 322 12.49 23.21 -34.40
N ALA A 323 13.59 23.04 -35.14
CA ALA A 323 14.40 21.84 -35.07
C ALA A 323 14.99 21.60 -33.68
N GLN A 324 15.42 22.66 -32.99
CA GLN A 324 15.88 22.59 -31.60
C GLN A 324 14.75 22.11 -30.67
N ARG A 325 13.56 22.69 -30.77
CA ARG A 325 12.39 22.28 -29.99
C ARG A 325 12.06 20.82 -30.17
N THR A 326 12.04 20.36 -31.42
CA THR A 326 11.78 18.96 -31.79
C THR A 326 12.80 18.03 -31.12
N LEU A 327 14.10 18.38 -31.18
CA LEU A 327 15.14 17.60 -30.50
C LEU A 327 14.97 17.56 -29.00
N LEU A 328 14.62 18.68 -28.35
CA LEU A 328 14.39 18.75 -26.92
C LEU A 328 13.19 17.90 -26.50
N GLN A 329 12.06 17.97 -27.25
CA GLN A 329 10.90 17.13 -27.01
C GLN A 329 11.21 15.65 -27.16
N ALA A 330 12.08 15.26 -28.11
CA ALA A 330 12.50 13.88 -28.29
C ALA A 330 13.41 13.38 -27.15
N ARG A 331 14.15 14.29 -26.46
CA ARG A 331 15.02 13.95 -25.32
C ARG A 331 14.31 13.92 -23.97
N MET A 332 13.19 14.62 -23.82
CA MET A 332 12.38 14.67 -22.59
C MET A 332 11.41 13.52 -22.49
#